data_f8b69c8c6c114196a81bd92311c6cafc
#
_entry.id   f8b69c8c6c114196a81bd92311c6cafc
#
_cell.length_a   1.000
_cell.length_b   1.000
_cell.length_c   1.000
_cell.angle_alpha   90.00
_cell.angle_beta   90.00
_cell.angle_gamma   90.00
#
_symmetry.space_group_name_H-M   'P 1'
#
loop_
_entity.id
_entity.type
_entity.pdbx_description
1 polymer ?
#
loop_
_entity_poly.entity_id
_entity_poly.type
_entity_poly.pdbx_seq_one_letter_code
_entity_poly.pdbx_strand_id
1 'polypeptide(L)'
;MYHVIAPPPPGAPFPGLYVPASEFAAQMQALKAAGWHAVTLDQLRAYWTRGVPLGSGKPVVLTFDNGYHSQYAAAFPVLERMGWVADENMQLTGLPPSQGGLTDAEIRAMVAGGWELDTQGINHADLITLGPAALSAQTAAARRTIQRRFHVPVNWFCYPSGHYDATVIAAVRAAGYVGSTTVVPGWAHPSDDPYELHRLRVLGGTSPGALLSQIAQNQGDGPAPPSYTGA
;
A
#
# COMPACT_ATOMS: atom_id res chain seq x y z
N MET A 1 6.42 0.35 0.77
CA MET A 1 5.41 -0.64 0.35
C MET A 1 5.97 -2.06 0.42
N TYR A 2 5.16 -3.00 0.86
CA TYR A 2 5.45 -4.42 0.96
C TYR A 2 4.46 -5.23 0.13
N HIS A 3 4.79 -6.50 -0.18
CA HIS A 3 3.92 -7.43 -0.88
C HIS A 3 3.80 -8.75 -0.10
N VAL A 4 4.62 -9.74 -0.37
CA VAL A 4 4.55 -11.06 0.29
C VAL A 4 5.48 -11.10 1.50
N ILE A 5 4.95 -11.44 2.68
CA ILE A 5 5.75 -11.55 3.91
C ILE A 5 6.08 -13.03 4.19
N ALA A 6 6.88 -13.58 3.31
CA ALA A 6 7.36 -14.97 3.33
C ALA A 6 8.63 -15.11 2.48
N PRO A 7 9.41 -16.19 2.62
CA PRO A 7 10.47 -16.50 1.67
C PRO A 7 9.89 -16.85 0.29
N PRO A 8 10.57 -16.48 -0.81
CA PRO A 8 10.09 -16.81 -2.15
C PRO A 8 10.13 -18.33 -2.39
N PRO A 9 9.05 -18.92 -2.95
CA PRO A 9 9.09 -20.31 -3.39
C PRO A 9 10.00 -20.45 -4.63
N PRO A 10 10.51 -21.66 -4.91
CA PRO A 10 11.27 -21.92 -6.13
C PRO A 10 10.49 -21.50 -7.37
N GLY A 11 11.13 -20.73 -8.25
CA GLY A 11 10.51 -20.23 -9.49
C GLY A 11 9.48 -19.10 -9.33
N ALA A 12 9.45 -18.43 -8.19
CA ALA A 12 8.61 -17.24 -8.01
C ALA A 12 8.89 -16.22 -9.14
N PRO A 13 7.87 -15.68 -9.83
CA PRO A 13 8.09 -14.78 -10.96
C PRO A 13 8.75 -13.45 -10.56
N PHE A 14 8.51 -12.99 -9.33
CA PHE A 14 9.07 -11.75 -8.78
C PHE A 14 9.64 -12.01 -7.37
N PRO A 15 10.76 -12.76 -7.24
CA PRO A 15 11.28 -13.18 -5.93
C PRO A 15 11.67 -11.99 -5.03
N GLY A 16 12.03 -10.86 -5.61
CA GLY A 16 12.32 -9.63 -4.87
C GLY A 16 11.14 -9.05 -4.10
N LEU A 17 9.90 -9.39 -4.43
CA LEU A 17 8.72 -8.91 -3.70
C LEU A 17 8.42 -9.71 -2.42
N TYR A 18 9.25 -10.72 -2.12
CA TYR A 18 9.10 -11.58 -0.95
C TYR A 18 10.08 -11.13 0.14
N VAL A 19 9.55 -10.71 1.26
CA VAL A 19 10.31 -10.32 2.45
C VAL A 19 10.06 -11.38 3.53
N PRO A 20 11.07 -12.15 3.97
CA PRO A 20 10.89 -13.12 5.04
C PRO A 20 10.34 -12.47 6.32
N ALA A 21 9.48 -13.18 7.06
CA ALA A 21 8.83 -12.66 8.27
C ALA A 21 9.84 -12.16 9.33
N SER A 22 10.97 -12.83 9.48
CA SER A 22 12.04 -12.40 10.39
C SER A 22 12.72 -11.11 9.94
N GLU A 23 12.91 -10.94 8.63
CA GLU A 23 13.46 -9.71 8.04
C GLU A 23 12.49 -8.55 8.24
N PHE A 24 11.20 -8.74 7.93
CA PHE A 24 10.15 -7.76 8.18
C PHE A 24 10.12 -7.32 9.65
N ALA A 25 10.12 -8.28 10.59
CA ALA A 25 10.12 -7.97 12.02
C ALA A 25 11.36 -7.15 12.44
N ALA A 26 12.54 -7.48 11.92
CA ALA A 26 13.77 -6.73 12.19
C ALA A 26 13.72 -5.31 11.60
N GLN A 27 13.16 -5.14 10.42
CA GLN A 27 12.93 -3.82 9.79
C GLN A 27 11.99 -2.96 10.63
N MET A 28 10.88 -3.51 11.13
CA MET A 28 9.92 -2.79 11.99
C MET A 28 10.56 -2.36 13.31
N GLN A 29 11.36 -3.24 13.93
CA GLN A 29 12.10 -2.91 15.14
C GLN A 29 13.11 -1.78 14.90
N ALA A 30 13.82 -1.79 13.78
CA ALA A 30 14.77 -0.74 13.42
C ALA A 30 14.08 0.61 13.20
N LEU A 31 12.93 0.61 12.50
CA LEU A 31 12.11 1.81 12.35
C LEU A 31 11.70 2.38 13.71
N LYS A 32 11.19 1.53 14.61
CA LYS A 32 10.78 1.94 15.95
C LYS A 32 11.97 2.51 16.75
N ALA A 33 13.11 1.84 16.72
CA ALA A 33 14.32 2.29 17.39
C ALA A 33 14.86 3.63 16.85
N ALA A 34 14.63 3.91 15.56
CA ALA A 34 14.96 5.19 14.92
C ALA A 34 13.89 6.29 15.13
N GLY A 35 12.89 6.03 15.96
CA GLY A 35 11.84 7.00 16.33
C GLY A 35 10.68 7.11 15.36
N TRP A 36 10.51 6.14 14.45
CA TRP A 36 9.35 6.06 13.57
C TRP A 36 8.16 5.40 14.27
N HIS A 37 6.95 5.77 13.86
CA HIS A 37 5.71 5.10 14.22
C HIS A 37 4.77 5.05 13.03
N ALA A 38 3.96 3.99 12.96
CA ALA A 38 3.08 3.78 11.82
C ALA A 38 1.77 4.57 11.99
N VAL A 39 1.33 5.18 10.87
CA VAL A 39 0.04 5.85 10.72
C VAL A 39 -0.61 5.38 9.43
N THR A 40 -1.92 5.57 9.26
CA THR A 40 -2.62 5.27 8.00
C THR A 40 -2.60 6.46 7.03
N LEU A 41 -2.93 6.22 5.77
CA LEU A 41 -3.09 7.27 4.75
C LEU A 41 -4.19 8.27 5.14
N ASP A 42 -5.30 7.81 5.73
CA ASP A 42 -6.37 8.71 6.19
C ASP A 42 -5.91 9.58 7.38
N GLN A 43 -5.11 9.04 8.29
CA GLN A 43 -4.50 9.82 9.37
C GLN A 43 -3.52 10.85 8.81
N LEU A 44 -2.66 10.45 7.87
CA LEU A 44 -1.73 11.35 7.20
C LEU A 44 -2.48 12.48 6.46
N ARG A 45 -3.52 12.15 5.72
CA ARG A 45 -4.37 13.13 5.05
C ARG A 45 -5.05 14.08 6.03
N ALA A 46 -5.55 13.56 7.16
CA ALA A 46 -6.16 14.38 8.20
C ALA A 46 -5.16 15.38 8.80
N TYR A 47 -3.92 14.98 8.97
CA TYR A 47 -2.83 15.87 9.39
C TYR A 47 -2.58 16.95 8.33
N TRP A 48 -2.40 16.59 7.07
CA TRP A 48 -2.12 17.56 6.00
C TRP A 48 -3.24 18.56 5.76
N THR A 49 -4.50 18.13 5.84
CA THR A 49 -5.65 18.95 5.46
C THR A 49 -6.34 19.64 6.62
N ARG A 50 -6.19 19.14 7.84
CA ARG A 50 -6.92 19.64 9.03
C ARG A 50 -6.02 19.85 10.24
N GLY A 51 -4.72 19.56 10.17
CA GLY A 51 -3.78 19.70 11.28
C GLY A 51 -3.99 18.70 12.42
N VAL A 52 -4.68 17.56 12.17
CA VAL A 52 -4.88 16.52 13.21
C VAL A 52 -3.53 15.90 13.58
N PRO A 53 -3.10 15.97 14.84
CA PRO A 53 -1.77 15.46 15.21
C PRO A 53 -1.60 13.98 14.96
N LEU A 54 -0.43 13.57 14.46
CA LEU A 54 -0.07 12.17 14.21
C LEU A 54 0.60 11.47 15.41
N GLY A 55 0.68 12.14 16.56
CA GLY A 55 1.43 11.65 17.70
C GLY A 55 2.88 12.13 17.73
N SER A 56 3.67 11.59 18.64
CA SER A 56 5.09 11.95 18.79
C SER A 56 5.99 11.06 17.95
N GLY A 57 7.08 11.61 17.42
CA GLY A 57 8.06 10.88 16.60
C GLY A 57 7.88 11.13 15.10
N LYS A 58 8.45 10.24 14.29
CA LYS A 58 8.44 10.33 12.83
C LYS A 58 7.31 9.45 12.28
N PRO A 59 6.28 10.02 11.62
CA PRO A 59 5.22 9.19 11.04
C PRO A 59 5.72 8.46 9.80
N VAL A 60 5.28 7.21 9.61
CA VAL A 60 5.48 6.42 8.40
C VAL A 60 4.19 5.70 8.05
N VAL A 61 3.82 5.69 6.79
CA VAL A 61 2.72 4.86 6.29
C VAL A 61 3.30 3.54 5.78
N LEU A 62 2.81 2.43 6.31
CA LEU A 62 3.15 1.08 5.87
C LEU A 62 2.03 0.59 4.97
N THR A 63 2.34 0.37 3.68
CA THR A 63 1.36 -0.15 2.73
C THR A 63 1.68 -1.57 2.34
N PHE A 64 0.64 -2.40 2.23
CA PHE A 64 0.72 -3.79 1.78
C PHE A 64 -0.12 -3.94 0.52
N ASP A 65 0.47 -4.46 -0.55
CA ASP A 65 -0.18 -4.53 -1.85
C ASP A 65 -0.68 -5.96 -2.14
N ASN A 66 -1.79 -6.06 -2.88
CA ASN A 66 -2.43 -7.24 -3.45
C ASN A 66 -3.38 -8.02 -2.51
N GLY A 67 -3.18 -8.10 -1.21
CA GLY A 67 -4.02 -8.87 -0.30
C GLY A 67 -3.57 -10.32 -0.10
N TYR A 68 -2.26 -10.55 0.06
CA TYR A 68 -1.71 -11.88 0.32
C TYR A 68 -1.96 -12.36 1.75
N HIS A 69 -2.29 -13.65 1.92
CA HIS A 69 -2.49 -14.27 3.24
C HIS A 69 -1.34 -14.02 4.22
N SER A 70 -0.09 -13.98 3.72
CA SER A 70 1.10 -13.75 4.56
C SER A 70 1.11 -12.37 5.25
N GLN A 71 0.38 -11.40 4.74
CA GLN A 71 0.24 -10.08 5.37
C GLN A 71 -0.53 -10.18 6.69
N TYR A 72 -1.59 -10.99 6.72
CA TYR A 72 -2.27 -11.32 7.98
C TYR A 72 -1.44 -12.27 8.87
N ALA A 73 -0.93 -13.35 8.30
CA ALA A 73 -0.29 -14.40 9.08
C ALA A 73 1.06 -13.98 9.69
N ALA A 74 1.79 -13.06 9.05
CA ALA A 74 3.14 -12.67 9.46
C ALA A 74 3.29 -11.18 9.80
N ALA A 75 2.75 -10.26 9.00
CA ALA A 75 2.93 -8.83 9.25
C ALA A 75 1.99 -8.31 10.34
N PHE A 76 0.70 -8.63 10.26
CA PHE A 76 -0.31 -8.13 11.20
C PHE A 76 0.06 -8.39 12.66
N PRO A 77 0.46 -9.62 13.09
CA PRO A 77 0.83 -9.85 14.50
C PRO A 77 2.08 -9.10 14.97
N VAL A 78 2.99 -8.77 14.05
CA VAL A 78 4.17 -7.95 14.38
C VAL A 78 3.74 -6.52 14.67
N LEU A 79 2.94 -5.93 13.78
CA LEU A 79 2.48 -4.55 13.91
C LEU A 79 1.52 -4.39 15.09
N GLU A 80 0.60 -5.34 15.31
CA GLU A 80 -0.31 -5.35 16.46
C GLU A 80 0.44 -5.30 17.79
N ARG A 81 1.47 -6.14 17.99
CA ARG A 81 2.31 -6.09 19.20
C ARG A 81 3.06 -4.77 19.39
N MET A 82 3.28 -4.03 18.32
CA MET A 82 3.93 -2.71 18.37
C MET A 82 2.93 -1.57 18.59
N GLY A 83 1.61 -1.85 18.52
CA GLY A 83 0.55 -0.85 18.49
C GLY A 83 0.57 -0.04 17.18
N TRP A 84 1.01 -0.66 16.09
CA TRP A 84 1.14 -0.04 14.78
C TRP A 84 0.03 -0.47 13.84
N VAL A 85 -0.35 0.44 12.97
CA VAL A 85 -1.36 0.26 11.91
C VAL A 85 -0.71 0.20 10.53
N ALA A 86 -1.49 -0.13 9.51
CA ALA A 86 -1.03 -0.13 8.13
C ALA A 86 -2.21 0.05 7.16
N ASP A 87 -1.92 0.14 5.87
CA ASP A 87 -2.90 0.23 4.79
C ASP A 87 -2.79 -1.01 3.90
N GLU A 88 -3.91 -1.69 3.70
CA GLU A 88 -4.02 -2.87 2.85
C GLU A 88 -4.65 -2.49 1.50
N ASN A 89 -3.85 -2.53 0.43
CA ASN A 89 -4.27 -2.27 -0.94
C ASN A 89 -4.73 -3.58 -1.61
N MET A 90 -5.94 -3.99 -1.35
CA MET A 90 -6.45 -5.29 -1.77
C MET A 90 -6.88 -5.31 -3.25
N GLN A 91 -6.47 -6.34 -4.01
CA GLN A 91 -7.14 -6.75 -5.24
C GLN A 91 -8.22 -7.79 -4.92
N LEU A 92 -9.35 -7.75 -5.62
CA LEU A 92 -10.48 -8.62 -5.31
C LEU A 92 -10.29 -10.07 -5.77
N THR A 93 -9.54 -10.28 -6.84
CA THR A 93 -9.33 -11.59 -7.48
C THR A 93 -7.95 -11.66 -8.14
N GLY A 94 -7.55 -12.84 -8.59
CA GLY A 94 -6.37 -13.00 -9.43
C GLY A 94 -5.04 -13.22 -8.69
N LEU A 95 -5.08 -13.42 -7.37
CA LEU A 95 -3.88 -13.83 -6.64
C LEU A 95 -3.45 -15.24 -7.04
N PRO A 96 -2.14 -15.50 -7.20
CA PRO A 96 -1.65 -16.85 -7.45
C PRO A 96 -2.07 -17.80 -6.33
N PRO A 97 -2.58 -19.00 -6.63
CA PRO A 97 -3.00 -19.99 -5.61
C PRO A 97 -1.89 -20.33 -4.60
N SER A 98 -0.65 -20.31 -5.04
CA SER A 98 0.53 -20.59 -4.19
C SER A 98 0.76 -19.56 -3.08
N GLN A 99 0.18 -18.38 -3.20
CA GLN A 99 0.34 -17.30 -2.20
C GLN A 99 -0.86 -17.18 -1.27
N GLY A 100 -2.02 -17.67 -1.72
CA GLY A 100 -3.28 -17.47 -1.02
C GLY A 100 -3.67 -15.99 -0.92
N GLY A 101 -4.95 -15.74 -0.79
CA GLY A 101 -5.49 -14.40 -0.51
C GLY A 101 -5.98 -14.30 0.94
N LEU A 102 -6.19 -13.09 1.39
CA LEU A 102 -6.84 -12.80 2.66
C LEU A 102 -8.29 -13.29 2.63
N THR A 103 -8.70 -13.96 3.69
CA THR A 103 -10.11 -14.30 3.93
C THR A 103 -10.86 -13.10 4.51
N ASP A 104 -12.19 -13.11 4.41
CA ASP A 104 -13.04 -12.07 5.03
C ASP A 104 -12.81 -11.93 6.53
N ALA A 105 -12.58 -13.03 7.21
CA ALA A 105 -12.34 -13.04 8.66
C ALA A 105 -11.00 -12.35 8.99
N GLU A 106 -9.97 -12.61 8.22
CA GLU A 106 -8.66 -11.99 8.37
C GLU A 106 -8.70 -10.49 8.08
N ILE A 107 -9.37 -10.08 6.99
CA ILE A 107 -9.57 -8.67 6.67
C ILE A 107 -10.31 -7.96 7.79
N ARG A 108 -11.39 -8.55 8.33
CA ARG A 108 -12.12 -7.96 9.46
C ARG A 108 -11.27 -7.86 10.71
N ALA A 109 -10.38 -8.82 10.97
CA ALA A 109 -9.47 -8.77 12.10
C ALA A 109 -8.43 -7.64 11.91
N MET A 110 -7.86 -7.48 10.71
CA MET A 110 -6.93 -6.39 10.38
C MET A 110 -7.60 -5.02 10.54
N VAL A 111 -8.81 -4.86 10.02
CA VAL A 111 -9.61 -3.63 10.19
C VAL A 111 -9.92 -3.34 11.66
N ALA A 112 -10.32 -4.35 12.43
CA ALA A 112 -10.54 -4.22 13.88
C ALA A 112 -9.25 -3.85 14.64
N GLY A 113 -8.09 -4.27 14.14
CA GLY A 113 -6.76 -3.87 14.61
C GLY A 113 -6.31 -2.49 14.15
N GLY A 114 -7.17 -1.75 13.45
CA GLY A 114 -6.91 -0.36 13.02
C GLY A 114 -6.25 -0.23 11.66
N TRP A 115 -6.12 -1.32 10.89
CA TRP A 115 -5.65 -1.23 9.51
C TRP A 115 -6.70 -0.56 8.62
N GLU A 116 -6.25 0.27 7.71
CA GLU A 116 -7.07 0.84 6.66
C GLU A 116 -7.19 -0.14 5.50
N LEU A 117 -8.39 -0.26 4.93
CA LEU A 117 -8.64 -1.15 3.81
C LEU A 117 -8.91 -0.32 2.57
N ASP A 118 -8.01 -0.43 1.62
CA ASP A 118 -8.03 0.26 0.34
C ASP A 118 -8.07 -0.74 -0.82
N THR A 119 -7.88 -0.29 -2.05
CA THR A 119 -7.98 -1.21 -3.19
C THR A 119 -6.93 -0.99 -4.27
N GLN A 120 -6.53 -2.10 -4.89
CA GLN A 120 -5.70 -2.17 -6.09
C GLN A 120 -6.51 -2.68 -7.30
N GLY A 121 -7.82 -2.40 -7.31
CA GLY A 121 -8.73 -2.82 -8.37
C GLY A 121 -9.28 -4.24 -8.18
N ILE A 122 -9.81 -4.82 -9.27
CA ILE A 122 -10.42 -6.15 -9.21
C ILE A 122 -9.37 -7.25 -9.34
N ASN A 123 -8.53 -7.21 -10.36
CA ASN A 123 -7.65 -8.32 -10.75
C ASN A 123 -6.25 -7.89 -11.20
N HIS A 124 -5.80 -6.75 -10.71
CA HIS A 124 -4.48 -6.19 -11.04
C HIS A 124 -4.26 -5.96 -12.55
N ALA A 125 -5.33 -5.57 -13.26
CA ALA A 125 -5.23 -5.26 -14.68
C ALA A 125 -4.36 -4.02 -14.92
N ASP A 126 -3.65 -3.98 -16.03
CA ASP A 126 -2.93 -2.77 -16.46
C ASP A 126 -3.92 -1.70 -16.92
N LEU A 127 -4.16 -0.70 -16.07
CA LEU A 127 -5.24 0.27 -16.22
C LEU A 127 -5.09 1.16 -17.44
N ILE A 128 -3.86 1.48 -17.85
CA ILE A 128 -3.60 2.34 -19.02
C ILE A 128 -3.98 1.68 -20.36
N THR A 129 -4.23 0.36 -20.35
CA THR A 129 -4.65 -0.40 -21.54
C THR A 129 -6.17 -0.57 -21.65
N LEU A 130 -6.92 -0.12 -20.63
CA LEU A 130 -8.35 -0.42 -20.52
C LEU A 130 -9.21 0.66 -21.14
N GLY A 131 -10.29 0.23 -21.82
CA GLY A 131 -11.37 1.13 -22.22
C GLY A 131 -12.22 1.60 -21.02
N PRO A 132 -13.06 2.64 -21.22
CA PRO A 132 -13.77 3.33 -20.11
C PRO A 132 -14.61 2.41 -19.22
N ALA A 133 -15.33 1.45 -19.79
CA ALA A 133 -16.17 0.53 -19.01
C ALA A 133 -15.35 -0.40 -18.10
N ALA A 134 -14.26 -0.96 -18.63
CA ALA A 134 -13.36 -1.82 -17.87
C ALA A 134 -12.61 -1.02 -16.80
N LEU A 135 -12.17 0.19 -17.11
CA LEU A 135 -11.50 1.09 -16.16
C LEU A 135 -12.45 1.47 -15.02
N SER A 136 -13.73 1.78 -15.30
CA SER A 136 -14.75 2.03 -14.29
C SER A 136 -15.01 0.79 -13.40
N ALA A 137 -14.94 -0.42 -13.97
CA ALA A 137 -15.03 -1.65 -13.18
C ALA A 137 -13.86 -1.78 -12.21
N GLN A 138 -12.63 -1.57 -12.68
CA GLN A 138 -11.42 -1.67 -11.84
C GLN A 138 -11.38 -0.60 -10.74
N THR A 139 -11.97 0.54 -10.94
CA THR A 139 -11.97 1.65 -9.98
C THR A 139 -13.27 1.71 -9.17
N ALA A 140 -14.36 2.22 -9.75
CA ALA A 140 -15.61 2.47 -9.02
C ALA A 140 -16.31 1.19 -8.54
N ALA A 141 -16.35 0.11 -9.35
CA ALA A 141 -17.02 -1.11 -8.92
C ALA A 141 -16.18 -1.87 -7.86
N ALA A 142 -14.85 -1.88 -7.96
CA ALA A 142 -13.98 -2.45 -6.95
C ALA A 142 -14.19 -1.77 -5.60
N ARG A 143 -14.14 -0.43 -5.56
CA ARG A 143 -14.41 0.37 -4.37
C ARG A 143 -15.73 0.00 -3.70
N ARG A 144 -16.82 0.07 -4.45
CA ARG A 144 -18.16 -0.26 -3.94
C ARG A 144 -18.26 -1.69 -3.42
N THR A 145 -17.54 -2.62 -4.03
CA THR A 145 -17.55 -4.03 -3.60
C THR A 145 -16.92 -4.18 -2.23
N ILE A 146 -15.75 -3.59 -2.00
CA ILE A 146 -15.07 -3.62 -0.70
C ILE A 146 -15.93 -2.91 0.36
N GLN A 147 -16.42 -1.70 0.06
CA GLN A 147 -17.27 -0.94 0.97
C GLN A 147 -18.51 -1.73 1.42
N ARG A 148 -19.21 -2.39 0.49
CA ARG A 148 -20.39 -3.21 0.83
C ARG A 148 -20.04 -4.47 1.61
N ARG A 149 -18.89 -5.10 1.30
CA ARG A 149 -18.48 -6.38 1.90
C ARG A 149 -17.99 -6.21 3.33
N PHE A 150 -17.29 -5.12 3.61
CA PHE A 150 -16.62 -4.92 4.90
C PHE A 150 -17.21 -3.78 5.73
N HIS A 151 -18.07 -2.94 5.15
CA HIS A 151 -18.72 -1.79 5.81
C HIS A 151 -17.71 -0.75 6.32
N VAL A 152 -16.66 -0.51 5.56
CA VAL A 152 -15.59 0.46 5.86
C VAL A 152 -15.50 1.50 4.75
N PRO A 153 -14.95 2.70 5.02
CA PRO A 153 -14.51 3.58 3.96
C PRO A 153 -13.40 2.90 3.14
N VAL A 154 -13.34 3.22 1.85
CA VAL A 154 -12.25 2.83 0.94
C VAL A 154 -11.85 4.11 0.23
N ASN A 155 -10.81 4.76 0.74
CA ASN A 155 -10.50 6.14 0.39
C ASN A 155 -9.35 6.25 -0.60
N TRP A 156 -8.46 5.27 -0.63
CA TRP A 156 -7.27 5.32 -1.46
C TRP A 156 -7.27 4.24 -2.53
N PHE A 157 -6.54 4.52 -3.60
CA PHE A 157 -6.33 3.59 -4.70
C PHE A 157 -4.84 3.32 -4.87
N CYS A 158 -4.47 2.07 -5.10
CA CYS A 158 -3.10 1.69 -5.47
C CYS A 158 -3.09 1.30 -6.95
N TYR A 159 -2.24 1.94 -7.75
CA TYR A 159 -2.16 1.61 -9.17
C TYR A 159 -1.54 0.24 -9.39
N PRO A 160 -2.24 -0.72 -10.04
CA PRO A 160 -1.65 -2.00 -10.43
C PRO A 160 -0.36 -1.79 -11.26
N SER A 161 0.71 -2.51 -10.92
CA SER A 161 2.06 -2.32 -11.48
C SER A 161 2.63 -0.90 -11.33
N GLY A 162 1.90 -0.01 -10.68
CA GLY A 162 2.21 1.41 -10.61
C GLY A 162 1.85 2.19 -11.87
N HIS A 163 1.22 1.57 -12.88
CA HIS A 163 0.92 2.23 -14.16
C HIS A 163 -0.28 3.17 -14.02
N TYR A 164 -0.09 4.42 -14.42
CA TYR A 164 -1.13 5.44 -14.47
C TYR A 164 -0.85 6.50 -15.54
N ASP A 165 -1.89 7.15 -15.97
CA ASP A 165 -1.91 8.33 -16.83
C ASP A 165 -3.08 9.26 -16.43
N ALA A 166 -3.24 10.36 -17.12
CA ALA A 166 -4.31 11.33 -16.83
C ALA A 166 -5.72 10.71 -16.93
N THR A 167 -5.92 9.71 -17.79
CA THR A 167 -7.21 9.02 -17.96
C THR A 167 -7.51 8.14 -16.74
N VAL A 168 -6.50 7.40 -16.27
CA VAL A 168 -6.60 6.56 -15.07
C VAL A 168 -6.83 7.42 -13.83
N ILE A 169 -6.06 8.52 -13.66
CA ILE A 169 -6.25 9.47 -12.56
C ILE A 169 -7.68 10.03 -12.56
N ALA A 170 -8.17 10.45 -13.72
CA ALA A 170 -9.54 10.98 -13.84
C ALA A 170 -10.60 9.92 -13.45
N ALA A 171 -10.41 8.66 -13.83
CA ALA A 171 -11.32 7.57 -13.45
C ALA A 171 -11.29 7.28 -11.94
N VAL A 172 -10.12 7.31 -11.32
CA VAL A 172 -9.96 7.13 -9.86
C VAL A 172 -10.61 8.29 -9.10
N ARG A 173 -10.41 9.54 -9.55
CA ARG A 173 -11.13 10.72 -9.00
C ARG A 173 -12.64 10.58 -9.13
N ALA A 174 -13.12 10.22 -10.30
CA ALA A 174 -14.56 10.05 -10.57
C ALA A 174 -15.18 8.90 -9.75
N ALA A 175 -14.41 7.89 -9.40
CA ALA A 175 -14.83 6.80 -8.51
C ALA A 175 -14.95 7.24 -7.04
N GLY A 176 -14.49 8.45 -6.68
CA GLY A 176 -14.62 9.04 -5.36
C GLY A 176 -13.51 8.67 -4.38
N TYR A 177 -12.37 8.19 -4.86
CA TYR A 177 -11.17 8.10 -4.03
C TYR A 177 -10.62 9.49 -3.71
N VAL A 178 -9.93 9.62 -2.61
CA VAL A 178 -9.34 10.89 -2.16
C VAL A 178 -7.88 11.04 -2.59
N GLY A 179 -7.27 9.96 -3.05
CA GLY A 179 -5.93 9.91 -3.56
C GLY A 179 -5.50 8.51 -3.99
N SER A 180 -4.26 8.39 -4.42
CA SER A 180 -3.66 7.15 -4.91
C SER A 180 -2.17 7.08 -4.57
N THR A 181 -1.67 5.85 -4.43
CA THR A 181 -0.25 5.58 -4.22
C THR A 181 0.39 5.02 -5.49
N THR A 182 1.61 5.43 -5.75
CA THR A 182 2.42 5.02 -6.90
C THR A 182 3.53 4.03 -6.52
N VAL A 183 4.34 3.64 -7.49
CA VAL A 183 5.61 2.93 -7.28
C VAL A 183 6.83 3.84 -7.50
N VAL A 184 6.60 5.11 -7.77
CA VAL A 184 7.66 6.11 -7.94
C VAL A 184 8.35 6.29 -6.59
N PRO A 185 9.69 6.10 -6.51
CA PRO A 185 10.41 6.25 -5.25
C PRO A 185 10.36 7.70 -4.76
N GLY A 186 10.25 7.88 -3.45
CA GLY A 186 10.27 9.20 -2.84
C GLY A 186 9.45 9.26 -1.56
N TRP A 187 9.47 10.44 -0.93
CA TRP A 187 8.58 10.77 0.18
C TRP A 187 7.33 11.45 -0.37
N ALA A 188 6.19 11.14 0.24
CA ALA A 188 4.97 11.87 -0.01
C ALA A 188 4.96 13.19 0.78
N HIS A 189 4.58 14.28 0.13
CA HIS A 189 4.53 15.62 0.71
C HIS A 189 3.12 16.22 0.62
N PRO A 190 2.74 17.14 1.54
CA PRO A 190 1.42 17.76 1.50
C PRO A 190 1.17 18.65 0.26
N SER A 191 2.23 18.99 -0.48
CA SER A 191 2.17 19.73 -1.74
C SER A 191 1.98 18.87 -2.98
N ASP A 192 2.09 17.54 -2.86
CA ASP A 192 1.97 16.61 -3.99
C ASP A 192 0.50 16.51 -4.44
N ASP A 193 0.29 16.12 -5.70
CA ASP A 193 -1.02 15.67 -6.12
C ASP A 193 -1.37 14.40 -5.30
N PRO A 194 -2.47 14.39 -4.53
CA PRO A 194 -2.83 13.25 -3.72
C PRO A 194 -3.08 11.96 -4.52
N TYR A 195 -3.20 12.06 -5.85
CA TYR A 195 -3.34 10.90 -6.73
C TYR A 195 -2.00 10.39 -7.30
N GLU A 196 -0.88 10.95 -6.87
CA GLU A 196 0.46 10.61 -7.33
C GLU A 196 1.45 10.42 -6.17
N LEU A 197 0.99 9.94 -5.00
CA LEU A 197 1.82 9.82 -3.81
C LEU A 197 2.97 8.82 -4.00
N HIS A 198 4.17 9.27 -3.71
CA HIS A 198 5.39 8.46 -3.74
C HIS A 198 5.38 7.34 -2.70
N ARG A 199 6.06 6.25 -3.02
CA ARG A 199 6.33 5.17 -2.05
C ARG A 199 7.72 4.59 -2.25
N LEU A 200 8.32 4.11 -1.17
CA LEU A 200 9.55 3.32 -1.21
C LEU A 200 9.22 1.83 -1.23
N ARG A 201 9.69 1.12 -2.26
CA ARG A 201 9.52 -0.34 -2.35
C ARG A 201 10.56 -1.04 -1.49
N VAL A 202 10.11 -1.92 -0.61
CA VAL A 202 10.99 -2.77 0.20
C VAL A 202 11.03 -4.15 -0.43
N LEU A 203 12.23 -4.59 -0.78
CA LEU A 203 12.48 -5.88 -1.41
C LEU A 203 13.09 -6.86 -0.40
N GLY A 204 12.97 -8.16 -0.69
CA GLY A 204 13.66 -9.20 0.06
C GLY A 204 15.18 -9.01 0.04
N GLY A 205 15.82 -9.26 1.16
CA GLY A 205 17.24 -9.00 1.36
C GLY A 205 17.57 -7.56 1.76
N THR A 206 16.57 -6.67 1.91
CA THR A 206 16.77 -5.31 2.42
C THR A 206 17.04 -5.36 3.93
N SER A 207 18.29 -5.22 4.35
CA SER A 207 18.63 -5.18 5.77
C SER A 207 17.96 -3.98 6.49
N PRO A 208 17.76 -4.03 7.82
CA PRO A 208 17.25 -2.90 8.58
C PRO A 208 18.01 -1.58 8.36
N GLY A 209 19.35 -1.64 8.29
CA GLY A 209 20.16 -0.47 8.00
C GLY A 209 19.98 0.06 6.58
N ALA A 210 19.85 -0.84 5.59
CA ALA A 210 19.56 -0.46 4.21
C ALA A 210 18.20 0.23 4.07
N LEU A 211 17.17 -0.25 4.78
CA LEU A 211 15.85 0.40 4.81
C LEU A 211 15.94 1.83 5.36
N LEU A 212 16.60 2.04 6.49
CA LEU A 212 16.78 3.37 7.08
C LEU A 212 17.57 4.30 6.14
N SER A 213 18.58 3.77 5.46
CA SER A 213 19.35 4.51 4.45
C SER A 213 18.50 4.86 3.23
N GLN A 214 17.69 3.93 2.73
CA GLN A 214 16.76 4.18 1.63
C GLN A 214 15.78 5.30 1.96
N ILE A 215 15.20 5.28 3.16
CA ILE A 215 14.30 6.34 3.63
C ILE A 215 15.02 7.70 3.63
N ALA A 216 16.22 7.78 4.18
CA ALA A 216 16.97 9.02 4.27
C ALA A 216 17.39 9.58 2.90
N GLN A 217 17.78 8.71 1.97
CA GLN A 217 18.25 9.10 0.64
C GLN A 217 17.15 9.65 -0.25
N ASN A 218 15.90 9.23 -0.06
CA ASN A 218 14.77 9.63 -0.90
C ASN A 218 13.95 10.79 -0.33
N GLN A 219 14.44 11.48 0.69
CA GLN A 219 13.72 12.57 1.36
C GLN A 219 13.54 13.82 0.48
N GLY A 220 14.40 14.05 -0.50
CA GLY A 220 14.46 15.25 -1.33
C GLY A 220 13.95 15.05 -2.76
N ASP A 221 13.26 13.97 -3.05
CA ASP A 221 12.77 13.68 -4.38
C ASP A 221 11.70 14.71 -4.80
N GLY A 222 11.72 15.05 -6.09
CA GLY A 222 10.74 15.96 -6.67
C GLY A 222 9.37 15.31 -6.83
N PRO A 223 8.36 16.04 -7.37
CA PRO A 223 7.01 15.50 -7.58
C PRO A 223 7.04 14.29 -8.52
N ALA A 224 6.07 13.38 -8.34
CA ALA A 224 5.91 12.25 -9.24
C ALA A 224 5.60 12.72 -10.67
N PRO A 225 6.02 11.97 -11.69
CA PRO A 225 5.68 12.31 -13.06
C PRO A 225 4.17 12.20 -13.29
N PRO A 226 3.59 12.97 -14.25
CA PRO A 226 2.15 12.97 -14.51
C PRO A 226 1.62 11.65 -15.12
N SER A 227 2.50 10.74 -15.45
CA SER A 227 2.19 9.39 -15.88
C SER A 227 3.35 8.44 -15.61
N TYR A 228 3.04 7.17 -15.39
CA TYR A 228 4.03 6.10 -15.25
C TYR A 228 3.50 4.84 -15.96
N THR A 229 4.25 4.35 -16.93
CA THR A 229 3.85 3.23 -17.80
C THR A 229 4.80 2.03 -17.71
N GLY A 230 5.62 2.01 -16.67
CA GLY A 230 6.70 1.04 -16.49
C GLY A 230 8.04 1.55 -17.08
N ALA A 231 9.12 0.98 -16.59
CA ALA A 231 10.48 1.16 -17.11
C ALA A 231 11.02 -0.16 -17.64
#